data_c0e3cb39c74664f70f91d6a7dfd4557d
#
_entry.id   c0e3cb39c74664f70f91d6a7dfd4557d
#
_cell.length_a   1.000
_cell.length_b   1.000
_cell.length_c   1.000
_cell.angle_alpha   90.00
_cell.angle_beta   90.00
_cell.angle_gamma   90.00
#
_symmetry.space_group_name_H-M   'P 1'
#
loop_
_entity.id
_entity.type
_entity.pdbx_description
1 polymer ?
#
loop_
_entity_poly.entity_id
_entity_poly.type
_entity_poly.pdbx_seq_one_letter_code
_entity_poly.pdbx_strand_id
1 'polypeptide(L)'
;MRSCIRSLGLFLTLAVLAVAAPALAGSRRDAPLVIGHRGTAGYLPDHTLEGYALAIELGADFVEPDLVATKDGRLIARHEPNLIATTDVSRRSEFASRRRSATIDGATEEGWFASDFTLREIKTLRAVQPFADRPSQFNGRFEIPTLEEIIDLVKRKSREKGRTIGIYPETKHPTYHESIGLPLEGRLARILRAAGWDRRDSPVFLQSFEPSSLKKLRQLTNNRSIQLIDANDVNPDGSLDFTPPFDRPYDWTASGDPQLLARRFDFLTTDAGLREVKTYADGIGPWKRYIVSTAAVDLNGDGKIGDENGDGKIDEADRKLLPPTDLVERAHRHGLLVHTWTFRNEPKRLAANYQANPVSEILMFFELGVDGIFTDFTDTGVVARALFMLAHDREFAACLVEGDCR
;
A
#
# COMPACT_ATOMS: atom_id res chain seq x y z
N MET A 1 33.31 -91.14 7.59
CA MET A 1 33.86 -90.12 8.47
C MET A 1 33.46 -88.77 7.90
N ARG A 2 32.48 -88.11 8.50
CA ARG A 2 31.93 -86.83 8.02
C ARG A 2 32.31 -85.77 9.02
N SER A 3 33.10 -84.76 8.57
CA SER A 3 33.50 -83.59 9.35
C SER A 3 32.39 -82.53 9.23
N CYS A 4 31.86 -82.09 10.36
CA CYS A 4 30.93 -80.91 10.45
C CYS A 4 31.75 -79.66 10.66
N ILE A 5 31.68 -78.73 9.73
CA ILE A 5 32.17 -77.36 9.89
C ILE A 5 30.98 -76.51 10.31
N ARG A 6 31.02 -75.94 11.54
CA ARG A 6 30.05 -74.97 12.02
C ARG A 6 30.49 -73.56 11.57
N SER A 7 29.71 -72.93 10.73
CA SER A 7 29.87 -71.49 10.38
C SER A 7 29.26 -70.60 11.44
N LEU A 8 30.06 -69.77 12.09
CA LEU A 8 29.62 -68.76 13.03
C LEU A 8 29.24 -67.48 12.23
N GLY A 9 27.96 -67.21 12.11
CA GLY A 9 27.46 -66.00 11.51
C GLY A 9 27.48 -64.84 12.49
N LEU A 10 28.29 -63.85 12.23
CA LEU A 10 28.38 -62.59 12.97
C LEU A 10 27.28 -61.63 12.45
N PHE A 11 26.21 -61.45 13.22
CA PHE A 11 25.18 -60.39 12.93
C PHE A 11 25.71 -59.06 13.45
N LEU A 12 26.08 -58.15 12.53
CA LEU A 12 26.37 -56.77 12.81
C LEU A 12 25.05 -56.01 12.80
N THR A 13 24.51 -55.69 13.95
CA THR A 13 23.36 -54.77 14.09
C THR A 13 23.82 -53.34 13.97
N LEU A 14 23.56 -52.70 12.82
CA LEU A 14 23.73 -51.24 12.65
C LEU A 14 22.60 -50.55 13.41
N ALA A 15 22.92 -49.94 14.57
CA ALA A 15 22.02 -49.02 15.25
C ALA A 15 22.08 -47.65 14.52
N VAL A 16 21.05 -47.36 13.73
CA VAL A 16 20.84 -46.04 13.16
C VAL A 16 20.32 -45.13 14.28
N LEU A 17 21.23 -44.31 14.82
CA LEU A 17 20.82 -43.17 15.66
C LEU A 17 20.11 -42.14 14.80
N ALA A 18 18.77 -42.14 14.82
CA ALA A 18 17.97 -41.05 14.30
C ALA A 18 18.18 -39.84 15.24
N VAL A 19 19.06 -38.93 14.86
CA VAL A 19 19.12 -37.59 15.44
C VAL A 19 17.85 -36.87 15.00
N ALA A 20 16.86 -36.82 15.88
CA ALA A 20 15.69 -35.96 15.70
C ALA A 20 16.19 -34.51 15.75
N ALA A 21 16.33 -33.87 14.59
CA ALA A 21 16.46 -32.43 14.52
C ALA A 21 15.22 -31.83 15.22
N PRO A 22 15.38 -30.82 16.11
CA PRO A 22 14.23 -30.14 16.67
C PRO A 22 13.44 -29.54 15.49
N ALA A 23 12.23 -29.97 15.28
CA ALA A 23 11.28 -29.29 14.44
C ALA A 23 11.13 -27.90 15.05
N LEU A 24 11.71 -26.87 14.46
CA LEU A 24 11.33 -25.50 14.70
C LEU A 24 9.82 -25.48 14.40
N ALA A 25 9.03 -25.39 15.46
CA ALA A 25 7.60 -25.11 15.35
C ALA A 25 7.52 -23.73 14.70
N GLY A 26 7.41 -23.72 13.37
CA GLY A 26 7.17 -22.50 12.62
C GLY A 26 5.83 -21.94 13.14
N SER A 27 5.88 -20.79 13.80
CA SER A 27 4.68 -20.05 14.10
C SER A 27 3.95 -19.87 12.76
N ARG A 28 2.66 -20.25 12.73
CA ARG A 28 1.80 -20.02 11.57
C ARG A 28 1.94 -18.55 11.18
N ARG A 29 2.51 -18.28 10.01
CA ARG A 29 2.54 -16.91 9.49
C ARG A 29 1.14 -16.58 9.01
N ASP A 30 0.54 -15.53 9.55
CA ASP A 30 -0.72 -15.01 9.00
C ASP A 30 -0.50 -14.64 7.54
N ALA A 31 -1.51 -14.89 6.70
CA ALA A 31 -1.43 -14.56 5.29
C ALA A 31 -1.28 -13.03 5.14
N PRO A 32 -0.28 -12.53 4.37
CA PRO A 32 -0.13 -11.11 4.16
C PRO A 32 -1.38 -10.49 3.50
N LEU A 33 -1.75 -9.27 3.91
CA LEU A 33 -2.91 -8.58 3.37
C LEU A 33 -2.67 -8.11 1.93
N VAL A 34 -3.69 -8.24 1.08
CA VAL A 34 -3.74 -7.63 -0.25
C VAL A 34 -4.72 -6.47 -0.21
N ILE A 35 -4.20 -5.25 -0.34
CA ILE A 35 -4.95 -4.00 -0.29
C ILE A 35 -5.09 -3.45 -1.71
N GLY A 36 -6.33 -3.32 -2.19
CA GLY A 36 -6.62 -2.75 -3.50
C GLY A 36 -6.42 -1.23 -3.47
N HIS A 37 -5.24 -0.77 -3.93
CA HIS A 37 -4.81 0.62 -3.94
C HIS A 37 -5.70 1.45 -4.86
N ARG A 38 -6.44 2.41 -4.28
CA ARG A 38 -7.46 3.22 -4.96
C ARG A 38 -8.55 2.39 -5.66
N GLY A 39 -8.78 1.19 -5.17
CA GLY A 39 -9.55 0.13 -5.81
C GLY A 39 -8.66 -0.87 -6.54
N THR A 40 -8.75 -0.94 -7.86
CA THR A 40 -7.82 -1.66 -8.73
C THR A 40 -7.41 -0.75 -9.89
N ALA A 41 -6.61 0.27 -9.54
CA ALA A 41 -6.28 1.43 -10.38
C ALA A 41 -5.56 1.08 -11.68
N GLY A 42 -4.97 -0.12 -11.77
CA GLY A 42 -4.37 -0.64 -13.00
C GLY A 42 -5.40 -0.95 -14.10
N TYR A 43 -6.66 -1.19 -13.74
CA TYR A 43 -7.71 -1.60 -14.67
C TYR A 43 -8.81 -0.56 -14.87
N LEU A 44 -9.17 0.18 -13.82
CA LEU A 44 -10.26 1.15 -13.82
C LEU A 44 -9.78 2.50 -13.28
N PRO A 45 -10.45 3.62 -13.60
CA PRO A 45 -10.13 4.92 -13.03
C PRO A 45 -10.15 4.88 -11.49
N ASP A 46 -9.18 5.55 -10.89
CA ASP A 46 -8.95 5.62 -9.45
C ASP A 46 -10.23 5.98 -8.68
N HIS A 47 -10.40 5.37 -7.51
CA HIS A 47 -11.42 5.77 -6.53
C HIS A 47 -12.84 5.79 -7.09
N THR A 48 -13.24 4.72 -7.76
CA THR A 48 -14.62 4.51 -8.22
C THR A 48 -15.25 3.33 -7.49
N LEU A 49 -16.59 3.32 -7.33
CA LEU A 49 -17.27 2.17 -6.73
C LEU A 49 -17.05 0.89 -7.55
N GLU A 50 -16.96 1.03 -8.86
CA GLU A 50 -16.68 -0.05 -9.79
C GLU A 50 -15.26 -0.60 -9.60
N GLY A 51 -14.27 0.29 -9.39
CA GLY A 51 -12.88 -0.09 -9.10
C GLY A 51 -12.77 -0.84 -7.77
N TYR A 52 -13.44 -0.36 -6.73
CA TYR A 52 -13.50 -1.05 -5.43
C TYR A 52 -14.22 -2.39 -5.52
N ALA A 53 -15.36 -2.44 -6.24
CA ALA A 53 -16.08 -3.69 -6.44
C ALA A 53 -15.22 -4.72 -7.18
N LEU A 54 -14.52 -4.31 -8.24
CA LEU A 54 -13.62 -5.20 -8.97
C LEU A 54 -12.45 -5.69 -8.09
N ALA A 55 -11.82 -4.81 -7.31
CA ALA A 55 -10.78 -5.23 -6.36
C ALA A 55 -11.27 -6.32 -5.40
N ILE A 56 -12.49 -6.16 -4.86
CA ILE A 56 -13.12 -7.15 -3.98
C ILE A 56 -13.39 -8.47 -4.72
N GLU A 57 -13.89 -8.41 -5.96
CA GLU A 57 -14.10 -9.62 -6.79
C GLU A 57 -12.79 -10.36 -7.08
N LEU A 58 -11.70 -9.62 -7.28
CA LEU A 58 -10.36 -10.16 -7.50
C LEU A 58 -9.69 -10.68 -6.21
N GLY A 59 -10.30 -10.48 -5.03
CA GLY A 59 -9.86 -11.09 -3.77
C GLY A 59 -9.16 -10.14 -2.80
N ALA A 60 -9.26 -8.81 -2.96
CA ALA A 60 -8.73 -7.86 -1.98
C ALA A 60 -9.31 -8.08 -0.58
N ASP A 61 -8.48 -7.94 0.45
CA ASP A 61 -8.91 -7.98 1.85
C ASP A 61 -9.41 -6.60 2.30
N PHE A 62 -8.79 -5.55 1.78
CA PHE A 62 -9.15 -4.16 2.01
C PHE A 62 -9.18 -3.41 0.68
N VAL A 63 -10.05 -2.40 0.61
CA VAL A 63 -10.00 -1.37 -0.44
C VAL A 63 -9.57 -0.05 0.18
N GLU A 64 -8.76 0.69 -0.55
CA GLU A 64 -8.14 1.91 -0.04
C GLU A 64 -8.74 3.14 -0.70
N PRO A 65 -9.50 3.99 0.04
CA PRO A 65 -9.94 5.30 -0.38
C PRO A 65 -9.07 6.42 0.19
N ASP A 66 -8.50 7.24 -0.68
CA ASP A 66 -7.93 8.54 -0.31
C ASP A 66 -9.04 9.57 -0.14
N LEU A 67 -9.02 10.33 0.94
CA LEU A 67 -10.12 11.21 1.32
C LEU A 67 -9.73 12.68 1.24
N VAL A 68 -10.54 13.45 0.54
CA VAL A 68 -10.54 14.90 0.50
C VAL A 68 -11.94 15.45 0.81
N ALA A 69 -12.02 16.73 1.25
CA ALA A 69 -13.30 17.34 1.60
C ALA A 69 -13.85 18.21 0.48
N THR A 70 -15.16 18.12 0.25
CA THR A 70 -15.92 19.05 -0.58
C THR A 70 -16.21 20.36 0.16
N LYS A 71 -16.68 21.41 -0.55
CA LYS A 71 -17.07 22.70 0.01
C LYS A 71 -18.07 22.60 1.15
N ASP A 72 -19.02 21.69 1.05
CA ASP A 72 -20.02 21.39 2.06
C ASP A 72 -19.59 20.31 3.08
N GLY A 73 -18.28 20.01 3.13
CA GLY A 73 -17.66 19.20 4.15
C GLY A 73 -17.95 17.70 4.06
N ARG A 74 -18.32 17.19 2.87
CA ARG A 74 -18.47 15.75 2.64
C ARG A 74 -17.11 15.15 2.25
N LEU A 75 -16.83 13.94 2.72
CA LEU A 75 -15.62 13.21 2.34
C LEU A 75 -15.87 12.41 1.07
N ILE A 76 -15.06 12.71 0.04
CA ILE A 76 -15.07 12.00 -1.23
C ILE A 76 -13.74 11.29 -1.45
N ALA A 77 -13.75 10.23 -2.23
CA ALA A 77 -12.52 9.50 -2.55
C ALA A 77 -11.82 10.12 -3.76
N ARG A 78 -10.71 10.81 -3.53
CA ARG A 78 -9.76 11.33 -4.52
C ARG A 78 -8.37 11.44 -3.91
N HIS A 79 -7.34 11.08 -4.71
CA HIS A 79 -5.95 11.15 -4.24
C HIS A 79 -5.51 12.59 -3.98
N GLU A 80 -5.87 13.51 -4.86
CA GLU A 80 -5.51 14.92 -4.74
C GLU A 80 -6.74 15.80 -4.50
N PRO A 81 -6.58 16.90 -3.73
CA PRO A 81 -7.60 17.96 -3.69
C PRO A 81 -7.88 18.57 -5.06
N ASN A 82 -6.87 18.61 -5.95
CA ASN A 82 -7.00 19.08 -7.33
C ASN A 82 -7.60 17.99 -8.23
N LEU A 83 -8.77 18.27 -8.79
CA LEU A 83 -9.57 17.32 -9.58
C LEU A 83 -9.13 17.20 -11.04
N ILE A 84 -8.16 18.02 -11.51
CA ILE A 84 -7.83 18.17 -12.92
C ILE A 84 -7.36 16.87 -13.58
N ALA A 85 -6.55 16.08 -12.89
CA ALA A 85 -5.93 14.88 -13.45
C ALA A 85 -6.84 13.64 -13.43
N THR A 86 -7.80 13.60 -12.50
CA THR A 86 -8.56 12.37 -12.21
C THR A 86 -10.05 12.48 -12.50
N THR A 87 -10.50 13.64 -13.04
CA THR A 87 -11.90 13.86 -13.43
C THR A 87 -12.03 14.59 -14.77
N ASP A 88 -13.25 14.62 -15.31
CA ASP A 88 -13.59 15.36 -16.52
C ASP A 88 -13.84 16.86 -16.28
N VAL A 89 -13.48 17.42 -15.11
CA VAL A 89 -13.79 18.80 -14.70
C VAL A 89 -13.30 19.84 -15.69
N SER A 90 -12.13 19.63 -16.31
CA SER A 90 -11.55 20.54 -17.31
C SER A 90 -12.39 20.66 -18.61
N ARG A 91 -13.30 19.70 -18.84
CA ARG A 91 -14.21 19.66 -20.00
C ARG A 91 -15.60 20.22 -19.67
N ARG A 92 -15.81 20.66 -18.42
CA ARG A 92 -17.09 21.17 -17.91
C ARG A 92 -17.12 22.69 -17.98
N SER A 93 -17.75 23.24 -19.04
CA SER A 93 -17.82 24.69 -19.27
C SER A 93 -18.48 25.45 -18.11
N GLU A 94 -19.46 24.85 -17.44
CA GLU A 94 -20.12 25.39 -16.25
C GLU A 94 -19.20 25.64 -15.08
N PHE A 95 -18.03 24.97 -15.03
CA PHE A 95 -17.03 25.10 -13.97
C PHE A 95 -15.76 25.84 -14.43
N ALA A 96 -15.70 26.33 -15.67
CA ALA A 96 -14.50 26.96 -16.21
C ALA A 96 -14.01 28.13 -15.36
N SER A 97 -14.93 28.98 -14.82
CA SER A 97 -14.60 30.12 -13.97
C SER A 97 -14.05 29.77 -12.57
N ARG A 98 -14.10 28.50 -12.15
CA ARG A 98 -13.58 28.04 -10.84
C ARG A 98 -12.12 27.60 -10.91
N ARG A 99 -11.51 27.59 -12.09
CA ARG A 99 -10.09 27.31 -12.20
C ARG A 99 -9.29 28.40 -11.46
N ARG A 100 -8.41 27.97 -10.58
CA ARG A 100 -7.56 28.85 -9.78
C ARG A 100 -6.25 28.18 -9.40
N SER A 101 -5.34 28.97 -8.83
CA SER A 101 -4.16 28.44 -8.14
C SER A 101 -4.48 28.18 -6.65
N ALA A 102 -3.89 27.14 -6.10
CA ALA A 102 -3.85 26.88 -4.65
C ALA A 102 -2.50 26.29 -4.27
N THR A 103 -2.08 26.58 -3.04
CA THR A 103 -0.88 25.95 -2.47
C THR A 103 -1.32 24.81 -1.57
N ILE A 104 -0.86 23.61 -1.90
CA ILE A 104 -1.11 22.37 -1.16
C ILE A 104 0.27 21.87 -0.71
N ASP A 105 0.45 21.71 0.60
CA ASP A 105 1.68 21.22 1.21
C ASP A 105 2.97 21.86 0.66
N GLY A 106 2.90 23.18 0.45
CA GLY A 106 4.02 23.97 -0.05
C GLY A 106 4.18 23.99 -1.58
N ALA A 107 3.47 23.17 -2.33
CA ALA A 107 3.45 23.17 -3.79
C ALA A 107 2.27 23.99 -4.33
N THR A 108 2.53 24.91 -5.27
CA THR A 108 1.47 25.70 -5.92
C THR A 108 1.03 25.01 -7.20
N GLU A 109 -0.27 24.75 -7.29
CA GLU A 109 -0.91 24.07 -8.41
C GLU A 109 -2.02 24.93 -9.01
N GLU A 110 -2.25 24.78 -10.32
CA GLU A 110 -3.44 25.30 -11.00
C GLU A 110 -4.45 24.18 -11.29
N GLY A 111 -5.74 24.44 -11.02
CA GLY A 111 -6.77 23.46 -11.32
C GLY A 111 -8.11 23.80 -10.68
N TRP A 112 -8.88 22.76 -10.44
CA TRP A 112 -10.19 22.77 -9.79
C TRP A 112 -10.11 21.95 -8.52
N PHE A 113 -10.36 22.58 -7.39
CA PHE A 113 -10.14 21.94 -6.08
C PHE A 113 -11.47 21.44 -5.49
N ALA A 114 -11.48 20.23 -4.96
CA ALA A 114 -12.68 19.60 -4.36
C ALA A 114 -13.39 20.53 -3.36
N SER A 115 -12.62 21.33 -2.62
CA SER A 115 -13.11 22.31 -1.64
C SER A 115 -13.93 23.47 -2.25
N ASP A 116 -13.91 23.64 -3.57
CA ASP A 116 -14.71 24.68 -4.27
C ASP A 116 -16.06 24.14 -4.75
N PHE A 117 -16.31 22.83 -4.64
CA PHE A 117 -17.50 22.15 -5.14
C PHE A 117 -18.33 21.54 -4.01
N THR A 118 -19.63 21.70 -4.07
CA THR A 118 -20.54 20.93 -3.22
C THR A 118 -20.58 19.46 -3.69
N LEU A 119 -20.99 18.54 -2.80
CA LEU A 119 -21.16 17.14 -3.18
C LEU A 119 -22.08 16.98 -4.40
N ARG A 120 -23.16 17.77 -4.48
CA ARG A 120 -24.09 17.74 -5.61
C ARG A 120 -23.38 18.04 -6.94
N GLU A 121 -22.46 18.99 -6.95
CA GLU A 121 -21.65 19.33 -8.14
C GLU A 121 -20.62 18.23 -8.43
N ILE A 122 -19.94 17.72 -7.42
CA ILE A 122 -19.00 16.58 -7.55
C ILE A 122 -19.69 15.38 -8.23
N LYS A 123 -20.95 15.08 -7.86
CA LYS A 123 -21.70 13.96 -8.45
C LYS A 123 -22.04 14.14 -9.95
N THR A 124 -21.86 15.34 -10.50
CA THR A 124 -21.98 15.57 -11.95
C THR A 124 -20.69 15.24 -12.70
N LEU A 125 -19.54 15.20 -12.02
CA LEU A 125 -18.25 14.86 -12.60
C LEU A 125 -18.11 13.35 -12.82
N ARG A 126 -17.17 12.99 -13.69
CA ARG A 126 -16.86 11.60 -13.98
C ARG A 126 -15.35 11.36 -13.83
N ALA A 127 -15.01 10.20 -13.30
CA ALA A 127 -13.62 9.77 -13.12
C ALA A 127 -12.93 9.51 -14.46
N VAL A 128 -11.65 9.85 -14.53
CA VAL A 128 -10.75 9.54 -15.66
C VAL A 128 -9.47 8.88 -15.14
N GLN A 129 -8.87 8.04 -15.96
CA GLN A 129 -7.58 7.39 -15.67
C GLN A 129 -6.45 8.43 -15.80
N PRO A 130 -5.66 8.68 -14.72
CA PRO A 130 -4.58 9.66 -14.77
C PRO A 130 -3.33 9.16 -15.50
N PHE A 131 -3.13 7.86 -15.63
CA PHE A 131 -1.97 7.27 -16.29
C PHE A 131 -2.25 6.95 -17.75
N ALA A 132 -1.47 7.56 -18.66
CA ALA A 132 -1.67 7.45 -20.12
C ALA A 132 -1.43 6.02 -20.66
N ASP A 133 -0.66 5.23 -19.97
CA ASP A 133 -0.34 3.83 -20.32
C ASP A 133 -1.34 2.81 -19.77
N ARG A 134 -2.40 3.26 -19.10
CA ARG A 134 -3.48 2.41 -18.56
C ARG A 134 -4.76 2.50 -19.39
N PRO A 135 -5.67 1.51 -19.23
CA PRO A 135 -6.93 1.47 -19.96
C PRO A 135 -7.78 2.74 -19.76
N SER A 136 -8.08 3.46 -20.85
CA SER A 136 -8.85 4.71 -20.82
C SER A 136 -10.31 4.56 -21.31
N GLN A 137 -10.75 3.36 -21.73
CA GLN A 137 -12.11 3.11 -22.26
C GLN A 137 -13.22 3.35 -21.23
N PHE A 138 -12.87 3.46 -19.95
CA PHE A 138 -13.82 3.73 -18.87
C PHE A 138 -13.85 5.19 -18.43
N ASN A 139 -13.02 6.04 -19.03
CA ASN A 139 -13.01 7.48 -18.74
C ASN A 139 -14.39 8.11 -18.99
N GLY A 140 -14.84 8.92 -18.05
CA GLY A 140 -16.11 9.60 -18.14
C GLY A 140 -17.34 8.73 -17.83
N ARG A 141 -17.18 7.48 -17.36
CA ARG A 141 -18.29 6.57 -17.08
C ARG A 141 -18.72 6.54 -15.62
N PHE A 142 -17.77 6.62 -14.68
CA PHE A 142 -18.01 6.38 -13.26
C PHE A 142 -18.06 7.67 -12.45
N GLU A 143 -18.89 7.68 -11.41
CA GLU A 143 -19.04 8.81 -10.49
C GLU A 143 -17.89 8.83 -9.45
N ILE A 144 -17.74 9.99 -8.80
CA ILE A 144 -16.86 10.15 -7.64
C ILE A 144 -17.66 9.73 -6.38
N PRO A 145 -17.21 8.69 -5.64
CA PRO A 145 -17.94 8.22 -4.48
C PRO A 145 -17.61 9.02 -3.22
N THR A 146 -18.56 9.03 -2.28
CA THR A 146 -18.33 9.41 -0.89
C THR A 146 -17.82 8.22 -0.08
N LEU A 147 -17.23 8.50 1.10
CA LEU A 147 -16.82 7.44 2.01
C LEU A 147 -17.99 6.56 2.46
N GLU A 148 -19.17 7.16 2.68
CA GLU A 148 -20.38 6.43 3.06
C GLU A 148 -20.80 5.42 1.99
N GLU A 149 -20.76 5.81 0.71
CA GLU A 149 -21.07 4.92 -0.41
C GLU A 149 -20.07 3.75 -0.52
N ILE A 150 -18.79 4.01 -0.23
CA ILE A 150 -17.75 2.96 -0.20
C ILE A 150 -18.01 1.99 0.96
N ILE A 151 -18.33 2.48 2.15
CA ILE A 151 -18.65 1.64 3.30
C ILE A 151 -19.86 0.76 3.00
N ASP A 152 -20.90 1.31 2.39
CA ASP A 152 -22.10 0.56 2.01
C ASP A 152 -21.80 -0.52 0.97
N LEU A 153 -20.96 -0.21 -0.03
CA LEU A 153 -20.46 -1.19 -0.99
C LEU A 153 -19.73 -2.33 -0.29
N VAL A 154 -18.76 -2.01 0.57
CA VAL A 154 -17.92 -3.00 1.26
C VAL A 154 -18.76 -3.89 2.18
N LYS A 155 -19.70 -3.32 2.94
CA LYS A 155 -20.65 -4.08 3.77
C LYS A 155 -21.50 -5.04 2.95
N ARG A 156 -22.02 -4.58 1.81
CA ARG A 156 -22.79 -5.42 0.90
C ARG A 156 -21.94 -6.56 0.34
N LYS A 157 -20.75 -6.24 -0.18
CA LYS A 157 -19.82 -7.20 -0.74
C LYS A 157 -19.31 -8.22 0.29
N SER A 158 -19.08 -7.80 1.54
CA SER A 158 -18.71 -8.73 2.62
C SER A 158 -19.78 -9.79 2.84
N ARG A 159 -21.06 -9.39 2.84
CA ARG A 159 -22.19 -10.35 2.95
C ARG A 159 -22.28 -11.27 1.74
N GLU A 160 -22.16 -10.72 0.51
CA GLU A 160 -22.22 -11.49 -0.74
C GLU A 160 -21.11 -12.53 -0.82
N LYS A 161 -19.90 -12.19 -0.34
CA LYS A 161 -18.72 -13.09 -0.38
C LYS A 161 -18.59 -14.01 0.83
N GLY A 162 -19.40 -13.82 1.88
CA GLY A 162 -19.29 -14.59 3.12
C GLY A 162 -17.97 -14.38 3.88
N ARG A 163 -17.23 -13.30 3.60
CA ARG A 163 -15.98 -12.94 4.27
C ARG A 163 -15.94 -11.47 4.65
N THR A 164 -15.20 -11.13 5.69
CA THR A 164 -14.96 -9.73 6.06
C THR A 164 -14.04 -9.07 5.05
N ILE A 165 -14.49 -7.94 4.52
CA ILE A 165 -13.69 -7.03 3.67
C ILE A 165 -13.62 -5.71 4.40
N GLY A 166 -12.46 -5.06 4.39
CA GLY A 166 -12.23 -3.82 5.11
C GLY A 166 -12.03 -2.62 4.18
N ILE A 167 -11.92 -1.46 4.82
CA ILE A 167 -11.50 -0.20 4.19
C ILE A 167 -10.19 0.29 4.81
N TYR A 168 -9.41 1.00 4.01
CA TYR A 168 -8.11 1.53 4.42
C TYR A 168 -8.03 3.03 4.10
N PRO A 169 -8.90 3.90 4.71
CA PRO A 169 -8.97 5.30 4.34
C PRO A 169 -7.75 6.09 4.73
N GLU A 170 -7.24 6.91 3.78
CA GLU A 170 -6.21 7.91 4.01
C GLU A 170 -6.81 9.29 4.20
N THR A 171 -6.32 10.05 5.18
CA THR A 171 -6.53 11.49 5.24
C THR A 171 -5.47 12.18 4.37
N LYS A 172 -5.89 12.66 3.19
CA LYS A 172 -4.99 13.35 2.25
C LYS A 172 -4.84 14.82 2.62
N HIS A 173 -3.58 15.29 2.68
CA HIS A 173 -3.26 16.69 2.96
C HIS A 173 -4.06 17.28 4.15
N PRO A 174 -4.07 16.63 5.35
CA PRO A 174 -4.93 17.07 6.45
C PRO A 174 -4.58 18.48 6.95
N THR A 175 -3.30 18.88 6.95
CA THR A 175 -2.88 20.25 7.29
C THR A 175 -3.44 21.28 6.31
N TYR A 176 -3.41 21.00 4.98
CA TYR A 176 -4.07 21.85 3.99
C TYR A 176 -5.58 21.96 4.27
N HIS A 177 -6.26 20.85 4.48
CA HIS A 177 -7.71 20.83 4.74
C HIS A 177 -8.08 21.59 6.03
N GLU A 178 -7.26 21.47 7.07
CA GLU A 178 -7.46 22.25 8.30
C GLU A 178 -7.31 23.77 8.06
N SER A 179 -6.29 24.18 7.27
CA SER A 179 -6.01 25.57 6.95
C SER A 179 -7.17 26.27 6.20
N ILE A 180 -7.96 25.52 5.45
CA ILE A 180 -9.14 26.03 4.73
C ILE A 180 -10.48 25.79 5.47
N GLY A 181 -10.44 25.38 6.75
CA GLY A 181 -11.62 25.15 7.58
C GLY A 181 -12.39 23.85 7.27
N LEU A 182 -11.76 22.90 6.60
CA LEU A 182 -12.36 21.62 6.22
C LEU A 182 -11.62 20.40 6.83
N PRO A 183 -11.30 20.38 8.15
CA PRO A 183 -10.54 19.28 8.77
C PRO A 183 -11.20 17.92 8.50
N LEU A 184 -10.38 16.89 8.21
CA LEU A 184 -10.85 15.58 7.76
C LEU A 184 -11.19 14.63 8.91
N GLU A 185 -10.40 14.64 9.99
CA GLU A 185 -10.35 13.61 11.02
C GLU A 185 -11.69 13.46 11.77
N GLY A 186 -12.26 14.60 12.21
CA GLY A 186 -13.55 14.59 12.92
C GLY A 186 -14.72 14.14 12.04
N ARG A 187 -14.65 14.40 10.72
CA ARG A 187 -15.63 13.93 9.73
C ARG A 187 -15.50 12.44 9.53
N LEU A 188 -14.27 11.95 9.32
CA LEU A 188 -13.96 10.53 9.17
C LEU A 188 -14.41 9.73 10.39
N ALA A 189 -14.02 10.13 11.60
CA ALA A 189 -14.42 9.45 12.83
C ALA A 189 -15.94 9.40 13.01
N ARG A 190 -16.66 10.47 12.66
CA ARG A 190 -18.13 10.51 12.71
C ARG A 190 -18.78 9.52 11.73
N ILE A 191 -18.28 9.43 10.50
CA ILE A 191 -18.78 8.48 9.49
C ILE A 191 -18.52 7.04 9.95
N LEU A 192 -17.33 6.73 10.45
CA LEU A 192 -17.00 5.40 10.96
C LEU A 192 -17.89 5.01 12.14
N ARG A 193 -18.14 5.94 13.07
CA ARG A 193 -19.04 5.69 14.21
C ARG A 193 -20.47 5.44 13.74
N ALA A 194 -20.99 6.24 12.82
CA ALA A 194 -22.31 6.03 12.23
C ALA A 194 -22.43 4.69 11.51
N ALA A 195 -21.33 4.21 10.92
CA ALA A 195 -21.24 2.90 10.28
C ALA A 195 -21.09 1.73 11.30
N GLY A 196 -20.85 2.01 12.59
CA GLY A 196 -20.54 1.01 13.61
C GLY A 196 -19.10 0.44 13.48
N TRP A 197 -18.21 1.21 12.86
CA TRP A 197 -16.83 0.81 12.53
C TRP A 197 -15.77 1.65 13.25
N ASP A 198 -16.04 2.14 14.46
CA ASP A 198 -15.13 2.96 15.26
C ASP A 198 -14.38 2.19 16.37
N ARG A 199 -14.33 0.85 16.27
CA ARG A 199 -13.67 -0.03 17.24
C ARG A 199 -12.37 -0.60 16.69
N ARG A 200 -11.51 -1.09 17.60
CA ARG A 200 -10.22 -1.69 17.24
C ARG A 200 -10.33 -2.94 16.37
N ASP A 201 -11.39 -3.73 16.58
CA ASP A 201 -11.69 -4.95 15.82
C ASP A 201 -12.50 -4.70 14.54
N SER A 202 -12.87 -3.45 14.26
CA SER A 202 -13.52 -3.08 13.01
C SER A 202 -12.60 -3.34 11.82
N PRO A 203 -13.15 -3.68 10.64
CA PRO A 203 -12.36 -3.92 9.44
C PRO A 203 -11.88 -2.58 8.82
N VAL A 204 -11.10 -1.84 9.58
CA VAL A 204 -10.61 -0.50 9.23
C VAL A 204 -9.17 -0.35 9.66
N PHE A 205 -8.32 0.11 8.75
CA PHE A 205 -7.04 0.73 9.02
C PHE A 205 -7.10 2.17 8.55
N LEU A 206 -6.72 3.11 9.41
CA LEU A 206 -6.58 4.53 9.06
C LEU A 206 -5.14 4.81 8.68
N GLN A 207 -4.91 5.68 7.70
CA GLN A 207 -3.55 6.05 7.32
C GLN A 207 -3.40 7.53 7.04
N SER A 208 -2.19 8.02 7.19
CA SER A 208 -1.79 9.38 6.84
C SER A 208 -0.27 9.49 6.74
N PHE A 209 0.22 10.40 5.91
CA PHE A 209 1.62 10.83 5.95
C PHE A 209 1.92 11.75 7.13
N GLU A 210 0.91 12.44 7.66
CA GLU A 210 1.06 13.42 8.73
C GLU A 210 0.80 12.80 10.12
N PRO A 211 1.84 12.72 10.99
CA PRO A 211 1.70 12.23 12.35
C PRO A 211 0.63 12.95 13.18
N SER A 212 0.44 14.26 12.97
CA SER A 212 -0.57 15.05 13.69
C SER A 212 -1.98 14.56 13.43
N SER A 213 -2.30 14.18 12.17
CA SER A 213 -3.60 13.63 11.79
C SER A 213 -3.86 12.29 12.47
N LEU A 214 -2.87 11.38 12.49
CA LEU A 214 -3.00 10.09 13.19
C LEU A 214 -3.14 10.26 14.71
N LYS A 215 -2.41 11.20 15.32
CA LYS A 215 -2.54 11.54 16.74
C LYS A 215 -3.95 12.08 17.06
N LYS A 216 -4.53 12.92 16.20
CA LYS A 216 -5.93 13.39 16.31
C LYS A 216 -6.92 12.21 16.16
N LEU A 217 -6.74 11.36 15.14
CA LEU A 217 -7.60 10.20 14.92
C LEU A 217 -7.57 9.22 16.10
N ARG A 218 -6.40 8.99 16.72
CA ARG A 218 -6.28 8.15 17.92
C ARG A 218 -7.09 8.66 19.10
N GLN A 219 -7.36 9.97 19.19
CA GLN A 219 -8.23 10.55 20.22
C GLN A 219 -9.72 10.44 19.88
N LEU A 220 -10.07 10.27 18.61
CA LEU A 220 -11.43 10.31 18.09
C LEU A 220 -12.04 8.92 17.86
N THR A 221 -11.18 7.89 17.65
CA THR A 221 -11.59 6.52 17.34
C THR A 221 -10.59 5.51 17.88
N ASN A 222 -11.03 4.25 18.03
CA ASN A 222 -10.18 3.14 18.42
C ASN A 222 -9.64 2.30 17.25
N ASN A 223 -9.87 2.71 16.01
CA ASN A 223 -9.41 1.99 14.83
C ASN A 223 -7.88 1.86 14.82
N ARG A 224 -7.40 0.80 14.16
CA ARG A 224 -5.97 0.63 13.87
C ARG A 224 -5.52 1.73 12.91
N SER A 225 -4.28 2.18 13.07
CA SER A 225 -3.72 3.25 12.22
C SER A 225 -2.29 2.94 11.79
N ILE A 226 -1.92 3.44 10.63
CA ILE A 226 -0.65 3.22 9.97
C ILE A 226 -0.03 4.56 9.59
N GLN A 227 1.23 4.77 9.98
CA GLN A 227 2.03 5.92 9.58
C GLN A 227 2.63 5.67 8.21
N LEU A 228 2.22 6.44 7.20
CA LEU A 228 2.83 6.39 5.87
C LEU A 228 4.20 7.10 5.88
N ILE A 229 5.16 6.55 5.13
CA ILE A 229 6.53 7.04 5.04
C ILE A 229 6.93 7.13 3.58
N ASP A 230 7.29 8.34 3.13
CA ASP A 230 7.64 8.65 1.75
C ASP A 230 9.08 9.12 1.57
N ALA A 231 9.48 9.32 0.35
CA ALA A 231 10.66 10.04 -0.11
C ALA A 231 10.34 10.62 -1.49
N ASN A 232 11.13 11.60 -1.95
CA ASN A 232 10.89 12.23 -3.23
C ASN A 232 11.17 11.27 -4.40
N ASP A 233 12.32 10.55 -4.36
CA ASP A 233 12.73 9.61 -5.40
C ASP A 233 13.88 8.72 -4.89
N VAL A 234 14.49 7.95 -5.81
CA VAL A 234 15.70 7.15 -5.60
C VAL A 234 16.84 7.70 -6.44
N ASN A 235 17.92 8.12 -5.78
CA ASN A 235 19.15 8.56 -6.44
C ASN A 235 19.80 7.44 -7.28
N PRO A 236 20.67 7.76 -8.23
CA PRO A 236 21.38 6.75 -9.03
C PRO A 236 22.10 5.68 -8.21
N ASP A 237 22.66 6.04 -7.04
CA ASP A 237 23.36 5.12 -6.13
C ASP A 237 22.43 4.25 -5.27
N GLY A 238 21.12 4.49 -5.34
CA GLY A 238 20.11 3.78 -4.58
C GLY A 238 19.77 4.40 -3.23
N SER A 239 20.41 5.49 -2.82
CA SER A 239 19.96 6.27 -1.67
C SER A 239 18.62 6.96 -1.97
N LEU A 240 17.81 7.19 -0.93
CA LEU A 240 16.55 7.90 -1.10
C LEU A 240 16.78 9.40 -1.21
N ASP A 241 16.08 10.04 -2.15
CA ASP A 241 16.08 11.50 -2.31
C ASP A 241 15.06 12.13 -1.36
N PHE A 242 15.52 13.11 -0.58
CA PHE A 242 14.70 13.90 0.34
C PHE A 242 14.72 15.39 -0.06
N THR A 243 14.56 15.66 -1.36
CA THR A 243 14.37 17.02 -1.85
C THR A 243 12.98 17.55 -1.46
N PRO A 244 12.85 18.76 -0.89
CA PRO A 244 11.54 19.35 -0.63
C PRO A 244 10.68 19.45 -1.90
N PRO A 245 9.34 19.37 -1.78
CA PRO A 245 8.52 19.38 -0.56
C PRO A 245 8.23 18.00 0.05
N PHE A 246 8.70 16.89 -0.55
CA PHE A 246 8.39 15.51 -0.11
C PHE A 246 9.49 14.91 0.80
N ASP A 247 10.31 15.74 1.42
CA ASP A 247 11.37 15.30 2.31
C ASP A 247 10.88 14.90 3.71
N ARG A 248 9.72 15.40 4.13
CA ARG A 248 9.14 15.19 5.46
C ARG A 248 7.62 15.29 5.47
N PRO A 249 6.93 14.80 6.53
CA PRO A 249 5.53 15.08 6.77
C PRO A 249 5.24 16.58 6.75
N TYR A 250 4.20 17.01 6.04
CA TYR A 250 3.96 18.44 5.86
C TYR A 250 3.54 19.15 7.15
N ASP A 251 2.88 18.46 8.07
CA ASP A 251 2.57 19.00 9.40
C ASP A 251 3.84 19.39 10.18
N TRP A 252 4.98 18.73 9.96
CA TRP A 252 6.26 19.14 10.53
C TRP A 252 6.73 20.46 9.94
N THR A 253 6.61 20.62 8.62
CA THR A 253 6.94 21.89 7.95
C THR A 253 6.03 23.01 8.42
N ALA A 254 4.71 22.77 8.47
CA ALA A 254 3.72 23.76 8.87
C ALA A 254 3.80 24.15 10.36
N SER A 255 4.33 23.28 11.23
CA SER A 255 4.48 23.54 12.66
C SER A 255 5.49 24.64 12.97
N GLY A 256 6.50 24.81 12.11
CA GLY A 256 7.63 25.70 12.37
C GLY A 256 8.54 25.27 13.53
N ASP A 257 8.33 24.12 14.14
CA ASP A 257 9.14 23.59 15.24
C ASP A 257 10.54 23.20 14.72
N PRO A 258 11.64 23.83 15.21
CA PRO A 258 12.99 23.52 14.76
C PRO A 258 13.38 22.05 14.93
N GLN A 259 12.85 21.34 15.93
CA GLN A 259 13.15 19.93 16.16
C GLN A 259 12.47 19.04 15.09
N LEU A 260 11.26 19.37 14.67
CA LEU A 260 10.56 18.66 13.60
C LEU A 260 11.14 19.04 12.23
N LEU A 261 11.50 20.31 12.02
CA LEU A 261 12.14 20.77 10.79
C LEU A 261 13.53 20.15 10.55
N ALA A 262 14.21 19.69 11.61
CA ALA A 262 15.48 18.98 11.50
C ALA A 262 15.33 17.50 11.08
N ARG A 263 14.10 16.97 11.05
CA ARG A 263 13.79 15.57 10.71
C ARG A 263 13.28 15.47 9.27
N ARG A 264 13.49 14.32 8.67
CA ARG A 264 12.92 13.92 7.39
C ARG A 264 12.11 12.62 7.57
N PHE A 265 11.47 12.14 6.53
CA PHE A 265 10.72 10.87 6.57
C PHE A 265 11.57 9.70 7.07
N ASP A 266 12.87 9.65 6.73
CA ASP A 266 13.78 8.59 7.16
C ASP A 266 13.93 8.49 8.69
N PHE A 267 13.70 9.59 9.44
CA PHE A 267 13.66 9.54 10.90
C PHE A 267 12.63 8.50 11.41
N LEU A 268 11.46 8.40 10.75
CA LEU A 268 10.38 7.48 11.15
C LEU A 268 10.77 6.01 10.99
N THR A 269 11.84 5.70 10.25
CA THR A 269 12.37 4.34 10.08
C THR A 269 13.51 4.02 11.05
N THR A 270 13.99 4.98 11.83
CA THR A 270 14.97 4.74 12.90
C THR A 270 14.31 4.07 14.11
N ASP A 271 15.10 3.43 15.00
CA ASP A 271 14.56 2.85 16.24
C ASP A 271 13.89 3.92 17.14
N ALA A 272 14.38 5.15 17.12
CA ALA A 272 13.77 6.27 17.83
C ALA A 272 12.43 6.64 17.21
N GLY A 273 12.38 6.74 15.88
CA GLY A 273 11.15 7.02 15.12
C GLY A 273 10.12 5.91 15.26
N LEU A 274 10.51 4.65 15.15
CA LEU A 274 9.60 3.50 15.33
C LEU A 274 8.98 3.47 16.74
N ARG A 275 9.77 3.76 17.77
CA ARG A 275 9.21 3.94 19.13
C ARG A 275 8.24 5.10 19.22
N GLU A 276 8.52 6.23 18.57
CA GLU A 276 7.59 7.36 18.52
C GLU A 276 6.30 6.97 17.80
N VAL A 277 6.39 6.36 16.61
CA VAL A 277 5.23 5.87 15.83
C VAL A 277 4.36 4.94 16.67
N LYS A 278 4.96 4.01 17.42
CA LYS A 278 4.21 3.06 18.28
C LYS A 278 3.31 3.73 19.30
N THR A 279 3.58 4.98 19.69
CA THR A 279 2.74 5.71 20.65
C THR A 279 1.38 6.13 20.07
N TYR A 280 1.26 6.24 18.73
CA TYR A 280 0.04 6.73 18.07
C TYR A 280 -0.44 5.87 16.91
N ALA A 281 0.38 4.96 16.39
CA ALA A 281 0.02 4.07 15.29
C ALA A 281 0.30 2.58 15.61
N ASP A 282 -0.34 1.70 14.86
CA ASP A 282 -0.25 0.25 15.01
C ASP A 282 0.74 -0.37 14.00
N GLY A 283 1.18 0.42 13.03
CA GLY A 283 2.13 0.00 12.01
C GLY A 283 2.67 1.17 11.21
N ILE A 284 3.56 0.84 10.28
CA ILE A 284 4.12 1.75 9.29
C ILE A 284 3.72 1.31 7.88
N GLY A 285 3.56 2.28 6.98
CA GLY A 285 3.35 2.09 5.55
C GLY A 285 4.49 2.76 4.77
N PRO A 286 5.69 2.16 4.73
CA PRO A 286 6.80 2.74 4.01
C PRO A 286 6.65 2.54 2.50
N TRP A 287 7.10 3.52 1.69
CA TRP A 287 7.37 3.27 0.30
C TRP A 287 8.33 2.09 0.16
N LYS A 288 8.05 1.17 -0.74
CA LYS A 288 8.80 -0.10 -0.87
C LYS A 288 10.32 0.07 -0.98
N ARG A 289 10.78 1.25 -1.44
CA ARG A 289 12.21 1.57 -1.58
C ARG A 289 12.95 1.75 -0.24
N TYR A 290 12.24 1.93 0.87
CA TYR A 290 12.82 1.84 2.22
C TYR A 290 13.19 0.41 2.62
N ILE A 291 12.54 -0.59 2.02
CA ILE A 291 12.77 -2.01 2.30
C ILE A 291 13.77 -2.57 1.29
N VAL A 292 13.53 -2.37 0.00
CA VAL A 292 14.41 -2.77 -1.10
C VAL A 292 14.54 -1.62 -2.09
N SER A 293 15.70 -0.97 -2.08
CA SER A 293 16.00 0.10 -3.04
C SER A 293 16.59 -0.45 -4.34
N THR A 294 16.76 0.43 -5.31
CA THR A 294 17.36 0.11 -6.62
C THR A 294 18.48 1.07 -6.95
N ALA A 295 19.50 0.62 -7.66
CA ALA A 295 20.57 1.47 -8.16
C ALA A 295 20.67 1.41 -9.68
N ALA A 296 21.04 2.53 -10.29
CA ALA A 296 21.40 2.59 -11.69
C ALA A 296 22.81 1.99 -11.89
N VAL A 297 22.94 0.99 -12.74
CA VAL A 297 24.19 0.29 -13.03
C VAL A 297 24.22 -0.08 -14.51
N ASP A 298 25.41 -0.21 -15.06
CA ASP A 298 25.60 -0.75 -16.42
C ASP A 298 25.21 -2.24 -16.42
N LEU A 299 24.00 -2.55 -16.88
CA LEU A 299 23.46 -3.91 -16.95
C LEU A 299 23.79 -4.59 -18.28
N ASN A 300 23.94 -3.82 -19.36
CA ASN A 300 24.18 -4.34 -20.71
C ASN A 300 25.66 -4.46 -21.04
N GLY A 301 26.56 -3.88 -20.23
CA GLY A 301 28.02 -3.99 -20.37
C GLY A 301 28.63 -3.05 -21.42
N ASP A 302 27.94 -1.97 -21.81
CA ASP A 302 28.41 -1.03 -22.82
C ASP A 302 29.29 0.10 -22.24
N GLY A 303 29.49 0.11 -20.94
CA GLY A 303 30.29 1.08 -20.20
C GLY A 303 29.55 2.38 -19.89
N LYS A 304 28.23 2.42 -20.03
CA LYS A 304 27.37 3.57 -19.70
C LYS A 304 26.22 3.12 -18.78
N ILE A 305 25.67 4.08 -18.07
CA ILE A 305 24.44 3.89 -17.29
C ILE A 305 23.33 4.68 -18.00
N GLY A 306 22.22 4.03 -18.32
CA GLY A 306 21.14 4.69 -19.04
C GLY A 306 19.99 3.78 -19.36
N ASP A 307 19.63 3.71 -20.63
CA ASP A 307 18.62 2.79 -21.19
C ASP A 307 19.28 1.39 -21.36
N GLU A 308 19.20 0.61 -20.29
CA GLU A 308 19.90 -0.67 -20.19
C GLU A 308 19.19 -1.81 -20.94
N ASN A 309 17.88 -1.67 -21.11
CA ASN A 309 17.03 -2.66 -21.77
C ASN A 309 16.80 -2.35 -23.27
N GLY A 310 17.20 -1.14 -23.75
CA GLY A 310 17.12 -0.72 -25.14
C GLY A 310 15.72 -0.34 -25.61
N ASP A 311 14.80 0.03 -24.70
CA ASP A 311 13.42 0.40 -25.06
C ASP A 311 13.24 1.91 -25.34
N GLY A 312 14.31 2.69 -25.24
CA GLY A 312 14.33 4.13 -25.50
C GLY A 312 13.90 4.98 -24.30
N LYS A 313 13.83 4.42 -23.10
CA LYS A 313 13.48 5.10 -21.84
C LYS A 313 14.50 4.79 -20.76
N ILE A 314 14.51 5.58 -19.71
CA ILE A 314 15.28 5.31 -18.49
C ILE A 314 14.28 5.27 -17.35
N ASP A 315 14.08 4.07 -16.80
CA ASP A 315 13.09 3.85 -15.73
C ASP A 315 13.54 2.72 -14.76
N GLU A 316 12.60 2.17 -13.98
CA GLU A 316 12.95 1.10 -13.03
C GLU A 316 13.47 -0.18 -13.71
N ALA A 317 13.09 -0.45 -14.97
CA ALA A 317 13.57 -1.64 -15.70
C ALA A 317 15.07 -1.58 -16.02
N ASP A 318 15.68 -0.40 -15.91
CA ASP A 318 17.13 -0.18 -16.10
C ASP A 318 17.91 -0.20 -14.78
N ARG A 319 17.27 -0.50 -13.68
CA ARG A 319 17.86 -0.45 -12.34
C ARG A 319 18.00 -1.86 -11.74
N LYS A 320 19.01 -2.02 -10.91
CA LYS A 320 19.27 -3.27 -10.17
C LYS A 320 18.85 -3.14 -8.70
N LEU A 321 18.28 -4.21 -8.14
CA LEU A 321 17.96 -4.28 -6.71
C LEU A 321 19.23 -4.17 -5.86
N LEU A 322 19.13 -3.40 -4.79
CA LEU A 322 20.07 -3.41 -3.68
C LEU A 322 19.65 -4.46 -2.64
N PRO A 323 20.57 -4.87 -1.74
CA PRO A 323 20.22 -5.74 -0.62
C PRO A 323 19.06 -5.13 0.20
N PRO A 324 18.14 -5.95 0.73
CA PRO A 324 17.08 -5.46 1.59
C PRO A 324 17.65 -4.86 2.88
N THR A 325 16.94 -3.86 3.40
CA THR A 325 17.22 -3.31 4.73
C THR A 325 16.61 -4.18 5.83
N ASP A 326 16.97 -3.92 7.08
CA ASP A 326 16.38 -4.59 8.27
C ASP A 326 15.11 -3.91 8.80
N LEU A 327 14.49 -3.00 8.03
CA LEU A 327 13.38 -2.18 8.49
C LEU A 327 12.17 -3.01 8.95
N VAL A 328 11.81 -4.07 8.20
CA VAL A 328 10.66 -4.93 8.55
C VAL A 328 10.90 -5.60 9.90
N GLU A 329 12.06 -6.20 10.10
CA GLU A 329 12.44 -6.84 11.36
C GLU A 329 12.44 -5.84 12.53
N ARG A 330 13.01 -4.64 12.33
CA ARG A 330 13.03 -3.59 13.35
C ARG A 330 11.62 -3.11 13.71
N ALA A 331 10.76 -2.90 12.72
CA ALA A 331 9.36 -2.53 12.95
C ALA A 331 8.63 -3.60 13.79
N HIS A 332 8.80 -4.87 13.44
CA HIS A 332 8.22 -5.99 14.20
C HIS A 332 8.76 -6.06 15.64
N ARG A 333 10.06 -5.82 15.88
CA ARG A 333 10.61 -5.75 17.25
C ARG A 333 9.95 -4.64 18.08
N HIS A 334 9.50 -3.56 17.46
CA HIS A 334 8.71 -2.50 18.10
C HIS A 334 7.20 -2.79 18.15
N GLY A 335 6.75 -3.96 17.66
CA GLY A 335 5.34 -4.37 17.61
C GLY A 335 4.52 -3.56 16.61
N LEU A 336 5.13 -3.10 15.52
CA LEU A 336 4.50 -2.38 14.42
C LEU A 336 4.30 -3.30 13.23
N LEU A 337 3.11 -3.28 12.62
CA LEU A 337 2.85 -3.89 11.33
C LEU A 337 3.57 -3.12 10.21
N VAL A 338 3.86 -3.81 9.10
CA VAL A 338 4.47 -3.20 7.90
C VAL A 338 3.58 -3.47 6.69
N HIS A 339 2.89 -2.42 6.19
CA HIS A 339 2.10 -2.47 4.97
C HIS A 339 2.74 -1.55 3.93
N THR A 340 3.40 -2.11 2.92
CA THR A 340 4.22 -1.33 1.97
C THR A 340 3.51 -1.08 0.63
N TRP A 341 3.89 -0.02 -0.08
CA TRP A 341 3.25 0.51 -1.28
C TRP A 341 4.27 0.99 -2.32
N THR A 342 3.95 1.12 -3.60
CA THR A 342 2.83 0.57 -4.35
C THR A 342 3.36 -0.44 -5.35
N PHE A 343 2.72 -1.61 -5.41
CA PHE A 343 3.06 -2.65 -6.37
C PHE A 343 2.27 -2.48 -7.65
N ARG A 344 2.96 -2.59 -8.78
CA ARG A 344 2.43 -2.32 -10.12
C ARG A 344 2.95 -3.34 -11.12
N ASN A 345 2.15 -3.63 -12.16
CA ASN A 345 2.50 -4.66 -13.14
C ASN A 345 3.29 -4.12 -14.34
N GLU A 346 3.27 -2.82 -14.57
CA GLU A 346 3.95 -2.23 -15.74
C GLU A 346 5.46 -2.49 -15.67
N PRO A 347 6.08 -3.06 -16.74
CA PRO A 347 7.52 -3.41 -16.75
C PRO A 347 8.43 -2.26 -16.35
N LYS A 348 8.11 -1.04 -16.77
CA LYS A 348 8.84 0.19 -16.41
C LYS A 348 8.85 0.53 -14.92
N ARG A 349 8.10 -0.19 -14.10
CA ARG A 349 8.02 0.01 -12.63
C ARG A 349 8.65 -1.15 -11.86
N LEU A 350 9.26 -2.08 -12.56
CA LEU A 350 9.88 -3.29 -12.02
C LEU A 350 11.39 -3.25 -12.29
N ALA A 351 12.19 -3.42 -11.24
CA ALA A 351 13.64 -3.53 -11.41
C ALA A 351 14.01 -4.71 -12.32
N ALA A 352 15.11 -4.59 -13.05
CA ALA A 352 15.59 -5.58 -14.02
C ALA A 352 15.67 -6.99 -13.47
N ASN A 353 15.98 -7.14 -12.17
CA ASN A 353 16.05 -8.44 -11.49
C ASN A 353 14.74 -9.23 -11.53
N TYR A 354 13.60 -8.56 -11.64
CA TYR A 354 12.30 -9.22 -11.70
C TYR A 354 11.92 -9.71 -13.10
N GLN A 355 12.69 -9.35 -14.14
CA GLN A 355 12.46 -9.78 -15.53
C GLN A 355 11.01 -9.50 -15.98
N ALA A 356 10.53 -8.29 -15.67
CA ALA A 356 9.16 -7.85 -15.93
C ALA A 356 8.06 -8.75 -15.30
N ASN A 357 8.38 -9.53 -14.26
CA ASN A 357 7.44 -10.37 -13.54
C ASN A 357 7.03 -9.72 -12.21
N PRO A 358 5.83 -9.09 -12.10
CA PRO A 358 5.38 -8.43 -10.89
C PRO A 358 5.11 -9.39 -9.72
N VAL A 359 4.81 -10.66 -10.00
CA VAL A 359 4.62 -11.68 -8.95
C VAL A 359 5.93 -11.93 -8.22
N SER A 360 7.08 -11.91 -8.92
CA SER A 360 8.40 -12.07 -8.32
C SER A 360 8.74 -10.93 -7.36
N GLU A 361 8.37 -9.68 -7.70
CA GLU A 361 8.52 -8.55 -6.78
C GLU A 361 7.72 -8.78 -5.50
N ILE A 362 6.43 -9.08 -5.61
CA ILE A 362 5.55 -9.23 -4.46
C ILE A 362 5.99 -10.40 -3.57
N LEU A 363 6.37 -11.54 -4.17
CA LEU A 363 6.88 -12.70 -3.42
C LEU A 363 8.11 -12.34 -2.60
N MET A 364 9.07 -11.60 -3.17
CA MET A 364 10.24 -11.14 -2.44
C MET A 364 9.87 -10.34 -1.18
N PHE A 365 8.89 -9.43 -1.27
CA PHE A 365 8.45 -8.64 -0.11
C PHE A 365 7.71 -9.49 0.93
N PHE A 366 6.92 -10.48 0.52
CA PHE A 366 6.32 -11.44 1.46
C PHE A 366 7.38 -12.29 2.18
N GLU A 367 8.44 -12.71 1.48
CA GLU A 367 9.58 -13.42 2.09
C GLU A 367 10.33 -12.54 3.11
N LEU A 368 10.41 -11.23 2.87
CA LEU A 368 10.99 -10.26 3.81
C LEU A 368 10.08 -10.01 5.02
N GLY A 369 8.86 -10.56 5.03
CA GLY A 369 7.96 -10.56 6.17
C GLY A 369 7.03 -9.35 6.28
N VAL A 370 6.76 -8.62 5.17
CA VAL A 370 5.74 -7.55 5.21
C VAL A 370 4.36 -8.14 5.51
N ASP A 371 3.57 -7.44 6.33
CA ASP A 371 2.23 -7.88 6.77
C ASP A 371 1.15 -7.57 5.73
N GLY A 372 1.44 -6.72 4.76
CA GLY A 372 0.50 -6.38 3.68
C GLY A 372 1.13 -5.51 2.60
N ILE A 373 0.46 -5.51 1.45
CA ILE A 373 0.87 -4.73 0.27
C ILE A 373 -0.29 -3.93 -0.29
N PHE A 374 0.02 -2.73 -0.80
CA PHE A 374 -0.89 -1.96 -1.64
C PHE A 374 -0.57 -2.21 -3.10
N THR A 375 -1.55 -2.65 -3.88
CA THR A 375 -1.35 -2.95 -5.30
C THR A 375 -2.43 -2.33 -6.18
N ASP A 376 -2.01 -1.80 -7.34
CA ASP A 376 -2.90 -1.34 -8.41
C ASP A 376 -3.53 -2.52 -9.18
N PHE A 377 -3.01 -3.76 -8.99
CA PHE A 377 -3.41 -4.99 -9.67
C PHE A 377 -3.70 -6.08 -8.63
N THR A 378 -4.90 -6.07 -8.11
CA THR A 378 -5.30 -6.91 -6.96
C THR A 378 -5.13 -8.41 -7.24
N ASP A 379 -5.48 -8.88 -8.43
CA ASP A 379 -5.32 -10.27 -8.86
C ASP A 379 -3.86 -10.74 -8.78
N THR A 380 -2.91 -9.91 -9.22
CA THR A 380 -1.47 -10.21 -9.11
C THR A 380 -1.03 -10.36 -7.65
N GLY A 381 -1.50 -9.46 -6.76
CA GLY A 381 -1.24 -9.57 -5.33
C GLY A 381 -1.81 -10.85 -4.71
N VAL A 382 -3.03 -11.22 -5.10
CA VAL A 382 -3.69 -12.45 -4.63
C VAL A 382 -2.99 -13.71 -5.13
N VAL A 383 -2.54 -13.74 -6.39
CA VAL A 383 -1.75 -14.85 -6.96
C VAL A 383 -0.42 -14.99 -6.21
N ALA A 384 0.30 -13.88 -6.00
CA ALA A 384 1.56 -13.91 -5.26
C ALA A 384 1.36 -14.43 -3.81
N ARG A 385 0.31 -13.97 -3.13
CA ARG A 385 -0.04 -14.47 -1.78
C ARG A 385 -0.34 -15.97 -1.79
N ALA A 386 -1.12 -16.44 -2.76
CA ALA A 386 -1.43 -17.88 -2.86
C ALA A 386 -0.16 -18.71 -3.05
N LEU A 387 0.77 -18.28 -3.91
CA LEU A 387 2.05 -18.95 -4.11
C LEU A 387 2.92 -18.91 -2.84
N PHE A 388 2.97 -17.79 -2.15
CA PHE A 388 3.68 -17.67 -0.88
C PHE A 388 3.12 -18.63 0.18
N MET A 389 1.80 -18.68 0.35
CA MET A 389 1.15 -19.57 1.30
C MET A 389 1.36 -21.06 0.96
N LEU A 390 1.31 -21.42 -0.33
CA LEU A 390 1.63 -22.78 -0.79
C LEU A 390 3.03 -23.22 -0.39
N ALA A 391 3.99 -22.30 -0.43
CA ALA A 391 5.38 -22.60 -0.08
C ALA A 391 5.61 -22.72 1.43
N HIS A 392 4.81 -22.03 2.26
CA HIS A 392 5.09 -21.85 3.69
C HIS A 392 4.02 -22.43 4.62
N ASP A 393 2.82 -22.73 4.15
CA ASP A 393 1.72 -23.27 4.94
C ASP A 393 1.27 -24.63 4.40
N ARG A 394 1.60 -25.72 5.14
CA ARG A 394 1.26 -27.08 4.75
C ARG A 394 -0.25 -27.35 4.79
N GLU A 395 -0.98 -26.69 5.71
CA GLU A 395 -2.44 -26.85 5.79
C GLU A 395 -3.10 -26.17 4.62
N PHE A 396 -2.63 -24.99 4.22
CA PHE A 396 -3.09 -24.31 3.01
C PHE A 396 -2.81 -25.12 1.74
N ALA A 397 -1.63 -25.73 1.64
CA ALA A 397 -1.29 -26.60 0.52
C ALA A 397 -2.21 -27.84 0.47
N ALA A 398 -2.52 -28.46 1.60
CA ALA A 398 -3.42 -29.61 1.69
C ALA A 398 -4.85 -29.23 1.28
N CYS A 399 -5.39 -28.10 1.81
CA CYS A 399 -6.75 -27.67 1.48
C CYS A 399 -6.95 -27.36 0.00
N LEU A 400 -5.92 -26.84 -0.69
CA LEU A 400 -5.97 -26.62 -2.14
C LEU A 400 -6.06 -27.92 -2.94
N VAL A 401 -5.38 -28.97 -2.48
CA VAL A 401 -5.45 -30.30 -3.11
C VAL A 401 -6.82 -30.96 -2.87
N GLU A 402 -7.38 -30.76 -1.70
CA GLU A 402 -8.68 -31.34 -1.28
C GLU A 402 -9.89 -30.51 -1.78
N GLY A 403 -9.67 -29.26 -2.20
CA GLY A 403 -10.72 -28.37 -2.73
C GLY A 403 -11.60 -27.73 -1.65
N ASP A 404 -11.17 -27.69 -0.40
CA ASP A 404 -11.92 -27.18 0.77
C ASP A 404 -11.20 -26.01 1.49
N CYS A 405 -10.53 -25.12 0.73
CA CYS A 405 -9.97 -23.88 1.28
C CYS A 405 -11.09 -22.86 1.55
N ARG A 406 -11.45 -22.65 2.82
CA ARG A 406 -12.38 -21.62 3.28
C ARG A 406 -11.65 -20.46 3.96
#